data_464118c46a88a380e0aaf794c7f5c95c
#
_entry.id   464118c46a88a380e0aaf794c7f5c95c
#
_cell.length_a   1.000
_cell.length_b   1.000
_cell.length_c   1.000
_cell.angle_alpha   90.00
_cell.angle_beta   90.00
_cell.angle_gamma   90.00
#
_symmetry.space_group_name_H-M   'P 1'
#
loop_
_entity.id
_entity.type
_entity.pdbx_description
1 polymer ?
#
loop_
_entity_poly.entity_id
_entity_poly.type
_entity_poly.pdbx_seq_one_letter_code
_entity_poly.pdbx_strand_id
1 'polypeptide(L)'
;MVYLSQDYIGELPKTHTSVSDFDLSSLPRDPNELFTQWFEEAVAHGIGDPSAVTVATVDEHGRPDARMVDIISLDEKGFHFGTSAKTAKVSQLEQVGAAAMCFWWQPLRRAVRVRGTASRHFDGERLNVWCVKPEHFEFTFLWDDRLHSDRVIYTLDEFDHWDRIRLQR
;
A
#
# COMPACT_ATOMS: atom_id res chain seq x y z
N MET A 1 24.50 -13.03 -20.90
CA MET A 1 23.30 -12.70 -21.71
C MET A 1 22.50 -11.65 -20.94
N VAL A 2 22.18 -10.52 -21.57
CA VAL A 2 21.33 -9.46 -20.97
C VAL A 2 19.97 -9.55 -21.67
N TYR A 3 18.89 -9.79 -20.91
CA TYR A 3 17.54 -9.88 -21.46
C TYR A 3 16.91 -8.50 -21.72
N LEU A 4 17.17 -7.52 -20.83
CA LEU A 4 16.72 -6.15 -20.96
C LEU A 4 17.88 -5.22 -20.57
N SER A 5 18.35 -4.37 -21.49
CA SER A 5 19.44 -3.45 -21.19
C SER A 5 18.95 -2.22 -20.40
N GLN A 6 19.88 -1.59 -19.71
CA GLN A 6 19.59 -0.34 -18.99
C GLN A 6 19.13 0.77 -19.93
N ASP A 7 19.74 0.87 -21.11
CA ASP A 7 19.39 1.89 -22.13
C ASP A 7 17.95 1.67 -22.61
N TYR A 8 17.61 0.43 -22.99
CA TYR A 8 16.25 0.09 -23.41
C TYR A 8 15.20 0.42 -22.35
N ILE A 9 15.44 0.06 -21.08
CA ILE A 9 14.52 0.37 -19.99
C ILE A 9 14.43 1.91 -19.76
N GLY A 10 15.55 2.61 -19.91
CA GLY A 10 15.60 4.07 -19.76
C GLY A 10 14.81 4.83 -20.82
N GLU A 11 14.72 4.30 -22.03
CA GLU A 11 14.00 4.89 -23.17
C GLU A 11 12.49 4.57 -23.17
N LEU A 12 12.01 3.66 -22.32
CA LEU A 12 10.60 3.31 -22.27
C LEU A 12 9.73 4.55 -21.98
N PRO A 13 8.60 4.70 -22.71
CA PRO A 13 7.67 5.78 -22.47
C PRO A 13 7.13 5.71 -21.04
N LYS A 14 7.11 6.84 -20.40
CA LYS A 14 6.57 6.95 -19.04
C LYS A 14 5.36 7.87 -19.09
N THR A 15 4.21 7.33 -18.76
CA THR A 15 2.95 8.08 -18.75
C THR A 15 3.00 9.16 -17.68
N HIS A 16 2.67 10.38 -18.07
CA HIS A 16 2.50 11.51 -17.17
C HIS A 16 1.03 11.92 -17.20
N THR A 17 0.42 12.00 -16.03
CA THR A 17 -0.82 12.73 -15.84
C THR A 17 -0.47 13.95 -15.00
N SER A 18 -0.85 15.14 -15.43
CA SER A 18 -0.74 16.34 -14.60
C SER A 18 -1.70 16.14 -13.42
N VAL A 19 -1.15 15.82 -12.27
CA VAL A 19 -1.93 15.74 -11.04
C VAL A 19 -1.83 17.09 -10.35
N SER A 20 -2.95 17.56 -9.80
CA SER A 20 -2.99 18.76 -8.97
C SER A 20 -1.96 18.69 -7.84
N ASP A 21 -1.34 19.83 -7.55
CA ASP A 21 -0.42 19.97 -6.44
C ASP A 21 -1.02 19.37 -5.16
N PHE A 22 -0.28 18.46 -4.56
CA PHE A 22 -0.67 17.86 -3.30
C PHE A 22 -0.33 18.84 -2.17
N ASP A 23 -1.36 19.36 -1.47
CA ASP A 23 -1.15 20.26 -0.35
C ASP A 23 -0.66 19.50 0.88
N LEU A 24 0.64 19.59 1.11
CA LEU A 24 1.30 19.01 2.27
C LEU A 24 1.10 19.80 3.56
N SER A 25 0.48 20.99 3.51
CA SER A 25 0.25 21.84 4.69
C SER A 25 -0.95 21.37 5.53
N SER A 26 -1.90 20.67 4.90
CA SER A 26 -3.18 20.27 5.47
C SER A 26 -3.36 18.76 5.66
N LEU A 27 -2.27 18.03 5.89
CA LEU A 27 -2.31 16.58 6.07
C LEU A 27 -3.12 16.14 7.28
N PRO A 28 -4.01 15.13 7.13
CA PRO A 28 -4.75 14.56 8.24
C PRO A 28 -3.83 14.03 9.35
N ARG A 29 -4.32 13.97 10.58
CA ARG A 29 -3.61 13.31 11.69
C ARG A 29 -3.72 11.80 11.59
N ASP A 30 -4.85 11.29 11.11
CA ASP A 30 -5.09 9.87 10.86
C ASP A 30 -4.68 9.50 9.44
N PRO A 31 -3.71 8.57 9.25
CA PRO A 31 -3.31 8.13 7.93
C PRO A 31 -4.41 7.40 7.16
N ASN A 32 -5.42 6.84 7.82
CA ASN A 32 -6.55 6.22 7.15
C ASN A 32 -7.40 7.27 6.41
N GLU A 33 -7.52 8.48 6.95
CA GLU A 33 -8.18 9.60 6.25
C GLU A 33 -7.39 9.99 4.99
N LEU A 34 -6.06 10.10 5.07
CA LEU A 34 -5.22 10.40 3.91
C LEU A 34 -5.30 9.30 2.86
N PHE A 35 -5.28 8.02 3.28
CA PHE A 35 -5.45 6.91 2.37
C PHE A 35 -6.80 6.98 1.65
N THR A 36 -7.88 7.23 2.38
CA THR A 36 -9.23 7.35 1.82
C THR A 36 -9.31 8.47 0.79
N GLN A 37 -8.76 9.66 1.10
CA GLN A 37 -8.70 10.77 0.15
C GLN A 37 -7.97 10.38 -1.15
N TRP A 38 -6.81 9.76 -1.04
CA TRP A 38 -6.03 9.33 -2.20
C TRP A 38 -6.70 8.22 -3.00
N PHE A 39 -7.40 7.31 -2.32
CA PHE A 39 -8.17 6.26 -2.96
C PHE A 39 -9.35 6.83 -3.75
N GLU A 40 -10.12 7.77 -3.15
CA GLU A 40 -11.23 8.45 -3.82
C GLU A 40 -10.76 9.27 -5.02
N GLU A 41 -9.60 9.94 -4.93
CA GLU A 41 -8.99 10.59 -6.08
C GLU A 41 -8.60 9.60 -7.17
N ALA A 42 -8.08 8.43 -6.82
CA ALA A 42 -7.78 7.38 -7.80
C ALA A 42 -9.04 6.93 -8.53
N VAL A 43 -10.15 6.73 -7.82
CA VAL A 43 -11.46 6.42 -8.40
C VAL A 43 -11.94 7.55 -9.32
N ALA A 44 -11.88 8.80 -8.86
CA ALA A 44 -12.33 9.97 -9.62
C ALA A 44 -11.53 10.18 -10.93
N HIS A 45 -10.25 9.81 -10.94
CA HIS A 45 -9.39 9.86 -12.13
C HIS A 45 -9.48 8.61 -13.02
N GLY A 46 -10.39 7.68 -12.72
CA GLY A 46 -10.62 6.49 -13.53
C GLY A 46 -9.46 5.50 -13.53
N ILE A 47 -8.73 5.41 -12.42
CA ILE A 47 -7.72 4.38 -12.26
C ILE A 47 -8.38 3.01 -12.32
N GLY A 48 -7.92 2.15 -13.23
CA GLY A 48 -8.36 0.76 -13.26
C GLY A 48 -7.93 0.03 -11.99
N ASP A 49 -8.86 -0.69 -11.37
CA ASP A 49 -8.63 -1.51 -10.18
C ASP A 49 -7.91 -0.77 -9.02
N PRO A 50 -8.45 0.35 -8.52
CA PRO A 50 -7.79 1.13 -7.46
C PRO A 50 -7.66 0.33 -6.14
N SER A 51 -8.47 -0.73 -5.97
CA SER A 51 -8.43 -1.67 -4.83
C SER A 51 -7.32 -2.70 -4.93
N ALA A 52 -6.70 -2.86 -6.10
CA ALA A 52 -5.62 -3.83 -6.29
C ALA A 52 -4.38 -3.43 -5.49
N VAL A 53 -3.85 -4.37 -4.73
CA VAL A 53 -2.72 -4.14 -3.84
C VAL A 53 -1.76 -5.33 -3.85
N THR A 54 -0.48 -5.05 -3.83
CA THR A 54 0.54 -6.08 -3.56
C THR A 54 0.59 -6.34 -2.06
N VAL A 55 0.28 -7.58 -1.65
CA VAL A 55 0.49 -8.07 -0.27
C VAL A 55 1.78 -8.85 -0.21
N ALA A 56 2.70 -8.41 0.62
CA ALA A 56 3.95 -9.09 0.92
C ALA A 56 3.87 -9.78 2.30
N THR A 57 4.34 -11.01 2.34
CA THR A 57 4.39 -11.87 3.52
C THR A 57 5.78 -12.51 3.61
N VAL A 58 6.08 -13.18 4.70
CA VAL A 58 7.38 -13.84 4.94
C VAL A 58 7.13 -15.30 5.28
N ASP A 59 7.93 -16.19 4.71
CA ASP A 59 7.88 -17.62 5.04
C ASP A 59 8.61 -17.94 6.36
N GLU A 60 8.55 -19.20 6.78
CA GLU A 60 9.19 -19.71 8.01
C GLU A 60 10.72 -19.56 8.02
N HIS A 61 11.34 -19.34 6.85
CA HIS A 61 12.78 -19.13 6.69
C HIS A 61 13.15 -17.65 6.59
N GLY A 62 12.20 -16.73 6.78
CA GLY A 62 12.41 -15.30 6.63
C GLY A 62 12.48 -14.81 5.18
N ARG A 63 12.05 -15.62 4.19
CA ARG A 63 12.06 -15.22 2.78
C ARG A 63 10.79 -14.46 2.45
N PRO A 64 10.90 -13.26 1.86
CA PRO A 64 9.75 -12.49 1.44
C PRO A 64 9.09 -13.12 0.20
N ASP A 65 7.77 -13.02 0.15
CA ASP A 65 6.94 -13.42 -0.97
C ASP A 65 5.86 -12.37 -1.19
N ALA A 66 5.43 -12.13 -2.45
CA ALA A 66 4.47 -11.07 -2.78
C ALA A 66 3.51 -11.49 -3.90
N ARG A 67 2.26 -11.01 -3.83
CA ARG A 67 1.22 -11.24 -4.84
C ARG A 67 0.19 -10.12 -4.80
N MET A 68 -0.56 -9.99 -5.90
CA MET A 68 -1.69 -9.08 -5.97
C MET A 68 -2.93 -9.69 -5.30
N VAL A 69 -3.67 -8.87 -4.59
CA VAL A 69 -5.04 -9.11 -4.11
C VAL A 69 -5.83 -7.82 -4.22
N ASP A 70 -7.16 -7.92 -4.07
CA ASP A 70 -8.02 -6.75 -3.92
C ASP A 70 -8.39 -6.55 -2.47
N ILE A 71 -8.34 -5.32 -1.98
CA ILE A 71 -8.95 -5.00 -0.69
C ILE A 71 -10.47 -5.05 -0.84
N ILE A 72 -11.13 -5.56 0.19
CA ILE A 72 -12.58 -5.64 0.28
C ILE A 72 -13.12 -4.41 1.01
N SER A 73 -12.42 -3.99 2.06
CA SER A 73 -12.78 -2.84 2.90
C SER A 73 -11.58 -2.32 3.67
N LEU A 74 -11.73 -1.09 4.16
CA LEU A 74 -10.91 -0.48 5.19
C LEU A 74 -11.87 0.03 6.27
N ASP A 75 -11.64 -0.38 7.51
CA ASP A 75 -12.38 0.08 8.70
C ASP A 75 -11.41 0.36 9.86
N GLU A 76 -11.94 0.58 11.06
CA GLU A 76 -11.14 0.84 12.27
C GLU A 76 -10.22 -0.34 12.67
N LYS A 77 -10.45 -1.54 12.14
CA LYS A 77 -9.59 -2.71 12.38
C LYS A 77 -8.44 -2.79 11.39
N GLY A 78 -8.60 -2.20 10.21
CA GLY A 78 -7.58 -2.16 9.17
C GLY A 78 -8.09 -2.56 7.78
N PHE A 79 -7.15 -3.00 6.93
CA PHE A 79 -7.41 -3.41 5.55
C PHE A 79 -7.82 -4.87 5.48
N HIS A 80 -8.98 -5.14 4.89
CA HIS A 80 -9.51 -6.48 4.70
C HIS A 80 -9.30 -6.96 3.27
N PHE A 81 -8.87 -8.21 3.10
CA PHE A 81 -8.79 -8.87 1.81
C PHE A 81 -9.21 -10.34 1.89
N GLY A 82 -9.83 -10.83 0.83
CA GLY A 82 -10.22 -12.24 0.73
C GLY A 82 -9.13 -13.08 0.07
N THR A 83 -9.00 -14.34 0.52
CA THR A 83 -8.08 -15.29 -0.11
C THR A 83 -8.56 -16.74 0.09
N SER A 84 -8.10 -17.65 -0.79
CA SER A 84 -8.34 -19.09 -0.57
C SER A 84 -7.47 -19.61 0.57
N ALA A 85 -8.06 -20.43 1.43
CA ALA A 85 -7.39 -21.03 2.60
C ALA A 85 -6.15 -21.87 2.25
N LYS A 86 -6.08 -22.37 1.02
CA LYS A 86 -5.01 -23.28 0.57
C LYS A 86 -3.82 -22.57 -0.10
N THR A 87 -3.69 -21.26 0.10
CA THR A 87 -2.61 -20.50 -0.54
C THR A 87 -1.39 -20.34 0.39
N ALA A 88 -0.20 -20.25 -0.18
CA ALA A 88 1.05 -20.06 0.57
C ALA A 88 0.99 -18.84 1.50
N LYS A 89 0.35 -17.74 1.06
CA LYS A 89 0.21 -16.53 1.90
C LYS A 89 -0.54 -16.79 3.21
N VAL A 90 -1.53 -17.68 3.21
CA VAL A 90 -2.30 -18.02 4.43
C VAL A 90 -1.37 -18.70 5.43
N SER A 91 -0.60 -19.69 5.01
CA SER A 91 0.37 -20.35 5.89
C SER A 91 1.40 -19.36 6.44
N GLN A 92 1.92 -18.45 5.60
CA GLN A 92 2.89 -17.42 6.00
C GLN A 92 2.28 -16.44 7.02
N LEU A 93 1.04 -16.02 6.80
CA LEU A 93 0.33 -15.12 7.71
C LEU A 93 0.01 -15.80 9.06
N GLU A 94 -0.37 -17.09 9.05
CA GLU A 94 -0.60 -17.86 10.27
C GLU A 94 0.67 -18.04 11.11
N GLN A 95 1.83 -18.18 10.46
CA GLN A 95 3.11 -18.37 11.14
C GLN A 95 3.72 -17.08 11.67
N VAL A 96 3.67 -15.99 10.88
CA VAL A 96 4.40 -14.76 11.21
C VAL A 96 3.47 -13.66 11.74
N GLY A 97 2.20 -13.64 11.31
CA GLY A 97 1.22 -12.65 11.77
C GLY A 97 1.54 -11.21 11.35
N ALA A 98 2.32 -11.02 10.27
CA ALA A 98 2.69 -9.70 9.77
C ALA A 98 2.58 -9.64 8.25
N ALA A 99 2.23 -8.47 7.72
CA ALA A 99 2.18 -8.22 6.30
C ALA A 99 2.57 -6.79 5.95
N ALA A 100 3.00 -6.61 4.71
CA ALA A 100 3.09 -5.30 4.09
C ALA A 100 2.16 -5.24 2.87
N MET A 101 1.60 -4.06 2.63
CA MET A 101 0.75 -3.79 1.48
C MET A 101 1.35 -2.62 0.68
N CYS A 102 1.31 -2.70 -0.66
CA CYS A 102 1.80 -1.63 -1.51
C CYS A 102 0.78 -1.34 -2.62
N PHE A 103 0.17 -0.16 -2.53
CA PHE A 103 -0.68 0.41 -3.57
C PHE A 103 0.15 1.25 -4.51
N TRP A 104 -0.10 1.16 -5.82
CA TRP A 104 0.55 1.97 -6.83
C TRP A 104 -0.45 2.47 -7.85
N TRP A 105 -0.79 3.74 -7.77
CA TRP A 105 -1.65 4.44 -8.71
C TRP A 105 -0.79 5.23 -9.69
N GLN A 106 -0.24 4.51 -10.68
CA GLN A 106 0.76 5.02 -11.60
C GLN A 106 0.38 6.34 -12.28
N PRO A 107 -0.84 6.51 -12.83
CA PRO A 107 -1.20 7.78 -13.49
C PRO A 107 -1.17 8.97 -12.53
N LEU A 108 -1.47 8.74 -11.25
CA LEU A 108 -1.39 9.76 -10.20
C LEU A 108 0.00 9.90 -9.59
N ARG A 109 0.93 9.03 -9.95
CA ARG A 109 2.29 8.98 -9.40
C ARG A 109 2.32 8.89 -7.87
N ARG A 110 1.34 8.19 -7.33
CA ARG A 110 1.17 7.99 -5.89
C ARG A 110 1.37 6.53 -5.52
N ALA A 111 2.17 6.32 -4.49
CA ALA A 111 2.31 5.02 -3.85
C ALA A 111 1.96 5.12 -2.38
N VAL A 112 1.28 4.10 -1.86
CA VAL A 112 1.03 3.96 -0.43
C VAL A 112 1.54 2.61 0.02
N ARG A 113 2.43 2.63 1.00
CA ARG A 113 2.93 1.43 1.64
C ARG A 113 2.42 1.36 3.07
N VAL A 114 1.84 0.22 3.42
CA VAL A 114 1.32 -0.07 4.76
C VAL A 114 2.06 -1.26 5.32
N ARG A 115 2.41 -1.24 6.61
CA ARG A 115 2.90 -2.41 7.34
C ARG A 115 2.12 -2.54 8.64
N GLY A 116 1.89 -3.78 9.06
CA GLY A 116 1.20 -4.02 10.31
C GLY A 116 1.04 -5.49 10.62
N THR A 117 0.33 -5.75 11.70
CA THR A 117 -0.05 -7.09 12.11
C THR A 117 -1.20 -7.61 11.25
N ALA A 118 -1.12 -8.89 10.90
CA ALA A 118 -2.14 -9.56 10.10
C ALA A 118 -2.84 -10.64 10.93
N SER A 119 -4.16 -10.64 10.91
CA SER A 119 -4.99 -11.61 11.62
C SER A 119 -6.15 -12.10 10.76
N ARG A 120 -6.62 -13.31 11.05
CA ARG A 120 -7.81 -13.84 10.39
C ARG A 120 -9.05 -13.10 10.91
N HIS A 121 -9.87 -12.63 9.99
CA HIS A 121 -11.11 -11.94 10.29
C HIS A 121 -12.29 -12.84 9.92
N PHE A 122 -13.27 -12.96 10.83
CA PHE A 122 -14.50 -13.68 10.60
C PHE A 122 -15.63 -12.68 10.37
N ASP A 123 -16.15 -12.61 9.15
CA ASP A 123 -17.29 -11.75 8.77
C ASP A 123 -18.64 -12.51 8.75
N GLY A 124 -18.65 -13.71 9.28
CA GLY A 124 -19.84 -14.58 9.36
C GLY A 124 -20.17 -15.36 8.08
N GLU A 125 -19.80 -14.85 6.91
CA GLU A 125 -20.11 -15.46 5.61
C GLU A 125 -18.86 -15.86 4.82
N ARG A 126 -17.74 -15.17 5.02
CA ARG A 126 -16.48 -15.37 4.30
C ARG A 126 -15.40 -15.93 5.22
N LEU A 127 -15.19 -17.23 5.16
CA LEU A 127 -14.28 -17.96 6.05
C LEU A 127 -12.79 -17.64 5.91
N ASN A 128 -12.37 -16.88 4.89
CA ASN A 128 -10.95 -16.63 4.58
C ASN A 128 -10.67 -15.16 4.30
N VAL A 129 -11.21 -14.28 5.14
CA VAL A 129 -10.86 -12.86 5.16
C VAL A 129 -9.71 -12.66 6.14
N TRP A 130 -8.72 -11.90 5.70
CA TRP A 130 -7.60 -11.44 6.51
C TRP A 130 -7.69 -9.94 6.70
N CYS A 131 -7.32 -9.48 7.89
CA CYS A 131 -7.22 -8.06 8.23
C CYS A 131 -5.77 -7.73 8.52
N VAL A 132 -5.25 -6.69 7.88
CA VAL A 132 -3.97 -6.07 8.22
C VAL A 132 -4.25 -4.81 9.01
N LYS A 133 -3.97 -4.86 10.34
CA LYS A 133 -4.04 -3.68 11.22
C LYS A 133 -2.80 -2.82 10.97
N PRO A 134 -2.95 -1.58 10.47
CA PRO A 134 -1.81 -0.73 10.17
C PRO A 134 -1.07 -0.28 11.43
N GLU A 135 0.26 -0.31 11.36
CA GLU A 135 1.17 0.26 12.37
C GLU A 135 2.13 1.27 11.75
N HIS A 136 2.20 1.27 10.41
CA HIS A 136 3.05 2.17 9.66
C HIS A 136 2.46 2.44 8.28
N PHE A 137 2.40 3.71 7.89
CA PHE A 137 2.10 4.14 6.53
C PHE A 137 3.27 4.95 5.96
N GLU A 138 3.52 4.78 4.69
CA GLU A 138 4.37 5.67 3.89
C GLU A 138 3.61 6.06 2.64
N PHE A 139 3.29 7.35 2.52
CA PHE A 139 2.70 7.96 1.34
C PHE A 139 3.82 8.59 0.53
N THR A 140 3.93 8.21 -0.73
CA THR A 140 4.93 8.74 -1.66
C THR A 140 4.24 9.42 -2.83
N PHE A 141 4.58 10.67 -3.05
CA PHE A 141 4.21 11.44 -4.22
C PHE A 141 5.44 11.69 -5.08
N LEU A 142 5.40 11.27 -6.34
CA LEU A 142 6.50 11.44 -7.30
C LEU A 142 6.24 12.68 -8.16
N TRP A 143 7.15 13.66 -8.13
CA TRP A 143 7.06 14.84 -8.98
C TRP A 143 7.35 14.51 -10.45
N ASP A 144 6.96 15.42 -11.35
CA ASP A 144 7.10 15.21 -12.81
C ASP A 144 8.54 15.08 -13.27
N ASP A 145 9.48 15.72 -12.59
CA ASP A 145 10.91 15.64 -12.88
C ASP A 145 11.54 14.28 -12.55
N ARG A 146 10.83 13.40 -11.82
CA ARG A 146 11.27 12.05 -11.37
C ARG A 146 12.52 12.03 -10.52
N LEU A 147 13.08 13.15 -10.22
CA LEU A 147 14.25 13.29 -9.35
C LEU A 147 13.81 13.57 -7.92
N HIS A 148 12.63 14.17 -7.77
CA HIS A 148 12.10 14.57 -6.48
C HIS A 148 10.86 13.75 -6.11
N SER A 149 10.75 13.45 -4.83
CA SER A 149 9.56 12.84 -4.22
C SER A 149 9.33 13.43 -2.85
N ASP A 150 8.07 13.70 -2.55
CA ASP A 150 7.66 13.93 -1.17
C ASP A 150 7.21 12.62 -0.55
N ARG A 151 7.62 12.39 0.68
CA ARG A 151 7.17 11.25 1.47
C ARG A 151 6.64 11.72 2.80
N VAL A 152 5.51 11.16 3.18
CA VAL A 152 4.93 11.34 4.50
C VAL A 152 4.84 9.98 5.15
N ILE A 153 5.44 9.85 6.33
CA ILE A 153 5.47 8.63 7.09
C ILE A 153 4.67 8.82 8.36
N TYR A 154 3.74 7.91 8.62
CA TYR A 154 3.03 7.80 9.88
C TYR A 154 3.46 6.51 10.57
N THR A 155 3.73 6.61 11.87
CA THR A 155 4.09 5.46 12.70
C THR A 155 3.21 5.47 13.94
N LEU A 156 2.59 4.33 14.24
CA LEU A 156 1.79 4.14 15.44
C LEU A 156 2.71 3.98 16.65
N ASP A 157 2.49 4.76 17.70
CA ASP A 157 3.22 4.65 18.95
C ASP A 157 2.59 3.58 19.89
N GLU A 158 3.20 3.37 21.05
CA GLU A 158 2.72 2.41 22.06
C GLU A 158 1.39 2.81 22.74
N PHE A 159 0.91 4.05 22.52
CA PHE A 159 -0.35 4.59 23.04
C PHE A 159 -1.44 4.71 21.97
N ASP A 160 -1.26 4.03 20.83
CA ASP A 160 -2.16 4.10 19.66
C ASP A 160 -2.29 5.53 19.07
N HIS A 161 -1.26 6.38 19.18
CA HIS A 161 -1.21 7.65 18.49
C HIS A 161 -0.33 7.59 17.25
N TRP A 162 -0.71 8.34 16.22
CA TRP A 162 0.05 8.46 14.98
C TRP A 162 1.05 9.61 15.05
N ASP A 163 2.34 9.27 15.05
CA ASP A 163 3.42 10.21 14.80
C ASP A 163 3.64 10.38 13.31
N ARG A 164 3.94 11.61 12.86
CA ARG A 164 4.09 11.93 11.46
C ARG A 164 5.39 12.68 11.19
N ILE A 165 6.13 12.21 10.19
CA ILE A 165 7.29 12.90 9.65
C ILE A 165 7.16 13.09 8.13
N ARG A 166 7.71 14.19 7.61
CA ARG A 166 7.81 14.47 6.17
C ARG A 166 9.26 14.40 5.74
N LEU A 167 9.51 13.72 4.63
CA LEU A 167 10.80 13.63 3.97
C LEU A 167 10.67 14.19 2.56
N GLN A 168 11.49 15.19 2.23
CA GLN A 168 11.68 15.69 0.87
C GLN A 168 13.01 15.15 0.34
N ARG A 169 12.99 14.64 -0.89
CA ARG A 169 14.19 14.27 -1.65
C ARG A 169 14.20 14.91 -3.01
#